data_01f8094f3a9106dec8999315a274c3cd
#
_entry.id   01f8094f3a9106dec8999315a274c3cd
#
_cell.length_a   1.000
_cell.length_b   1.000
_cell.length_c   1.000
_cell.angle_alpha   90.00
_cell.angle_beta   90.00
_cell.angle_gamma   90.00
#
_symmetry.space_group_name_H-M   'P 1'
#
loop_
_entity.id
_entity.type
_entity.pdbx_description
1 polymer ?
#
loop_
_entity_poly.entity_id
_entity_poly.type
_entity_poly.pdbx_seq_one_letter_code
_entity_poly.pdbx_strand_id
1 'polypeptide(L)'
;MEQQEIDDELSVAGAQELLAATSAAHLAYVGTDGAPRVVVVGYFWTGEEFVVSTAPTAPKVAALSARPEVALAIDGGDTPTGARALSIRGRASVEIVDGVVPEYLAAARKTMEPEAAAEFEKNVRAMYDQMVRIAITPRWVRFYDFGAGRMPRFLQELSEQNQSE
;
A
#
# COMPACT_ATOMS: atom_id res chain seq x y z
N MET A 1 16.30 -3.99 6.90
CA MET A 1 16.61 -3.75 5.49
C MET A 1 17.17 -2.34 5.41
N GLU A 2 18.28 -2.15 4.74
CA GLU A 2 18.85 -0.81 4.59
C GLU A 2 18.00 0.04 3.64
N GLN A 3 18.04 1.37 3.80
CA GLN A 3 17.22 2.27 2.98
C GLN A 3 17.47 2.09 1.48
N GLN A 4 18.74 1.95 1.07
CA GLN A 4 19.10 1.70 -0.33
C GLN A 4 18.45 0.44 -0.90
N GLU A 5 18.37 -0.64 -0.12
CA GLU A 5 17.72 -1.88 -0.56
C GLU A 5 16.20 -1.70 -0.75
N ILE A 6 15.57 -0.86 0.10
CA ILE A 6 14.15 -0.50 -0.02
C ILE A 6 13.93 0.31 -1.30
N ASP A 7 14.78 1.30 -1.53
CA ASP A 7 14.70 2.16 -2.71
C ASP A 7 14.94 1.36 -3.99
N ASP A 8 15.89 0.42 -3.97
CA ASP A 8 16.15 -0.49 -5.10
C ASP A 8 14.94 -1.35 -5.44
N GLU A 9 14.26 -1.95 -4.45
CA GLU A 9 13.05 -2.75 -4.66
C GLU A 9 11.88 -1.91 -5.21
N LEU A 10 11.71 -0.69 -4.71
CA LEU A 10 10.66 0.23 -5.14
C LEU A 10 10.95 0.86 -6.50
N SER A 11 12.21 0.98 -6.90
CA SER A 11 12.61 1.57 -8.20
C SER A 11 12.56 0.60 -9.38
N VAL A 12 12.34 -0.70 -9.14
CA VAL A 12 12.16 -1.68 -10.22
C VAL A 12 11.00 -1.25 -11.11
N ALA A 13 11.18 -1.28 -12.42
CA ALA A 13 10.18 -0.80 -13.38
C ALA A 13 8.79 -1.43 -13.15
N GLY A 14 8.71 -2.74 -12.95
CA GLY A 14 7.45 -3.43 -12.66
C GLY A 14 6.81 -3.02 -11.33
N ALA A 15 7.59 -2.65 -10.32
CA ALA A 15 7.07 -2.11 -9.06
C ALA A 15 6.49 -0.70 -9.28
N GLN A 16 7.16 0.15 -10.04
CA GLN A 16 6.68 1.49 -10.38
C GLN A 16 5.40 1.44 -11.24
N GLU A 17 5.34 0.52 -12.20
CA GLU A 17 4.12 0.26 -13.00
C GLU A 17 2.95 -0.17 -12.10
N LEU A 18 3.18 -1.09 -11.15
CA LEU A 18 2.17 -1.56 -10.21
C LEU A 18 1.67 -0.41 -9.32
N LEU A 19 2.56 0.40 -8.77
CA LEU A 19 2.24 1.56 -7.94
C LEU A 19 1.47 2.63 -8.72
N ALA A 20 1.76 2.81 -10.00
CA ALA A 20 1.06 3.76 -10.87
C ALA A 20 -0.35 3.27 -11.26
N ALA A 21 -0.50 1.96 -11.48
CA ALA A 21 -1.75 1.36 -11.98
C ALA A 21 -2.79 1.09 -10.88
N THR A 22 -2.40 1.02 -9.60
CA THR A 22 -3.29 0.63 -8.50
C THR A 22 -3.48 1.75 -7.49
N SER A 23 -4.66 1.83 -6.89
CA SER A 23 -4.99 2.77 -5.81
C SER A 23 -5.51 2.07 -4.55
N ALA A 24 -5.54 0.73 -4.53
CA ALA A 24 -5.96 -0.08 -3.40
C ALA A 24 -4.80 -0.95 -2.88
N ALA A 25 -4.74 -1.11 -1.56
CA ALA A 25 -3.80 -1.97 -0.87
C ALA A 25 -4.51 -2.74 0.24
N HIS A 26 -3.95 -3.90 0.60
CA HIS A 26 -4.36 -4.66 1.77
C HIS A 26 -3.49 -4.22 2.96
N LEU A 27 -4.11 -3.55 3.92
CA LEU A 27 -3.45 -3.08 5.14
C LEU A 27 -3.67 -4.09 6.26
N ALA A 28 -2.60 -4.69 6.76
CA ALA A 28 -2.58 -5.56 7.93
C ALA A 28 -2.06 -4.81 9.15
N TYR A 29 -2.77 -4.90 10.27
CA TYR A 29 -2.43 -4.27 11.54
C TYR A 29 -2.99 -5.06 12.72
N VAL A 30 -2.55 -4.73 13.93
CA VAL A 30 -3.06 -5.33 15.18
C VAL A 30 -4.13 -4.43 15.77
N GLY A 31 -5.33 -4.97 15.95
CA GLY A 31 -6.45 -4.25 16.57
C GLY A 31 -6.20 -3.92 18.05
N THR A 32 -7.04 -3.05 18.62
CA THR A 32 -6.94 -2.67 20.05
C THR A 32 -7.12 -3.86 21.00
N ASP A 33 -7.82 -4.90 20.55
CA ASP A 33 -8.01 -6.18 21.24
C ASP A 33 -6.81 -7.17 21.10
N GLY A 34 -5.77 -6.76 20.35
CA GLY A 34 -4.60 -7.60 20.09
C GLY A 34 -4.75 -8.60 18.93
N ALA A 35 -5.92 -8.71 18.34
CA ALA A 35 -6.14 -9.60 17.21
C ALA A 35 -5.70 -8.96 15.87
N PRO A 36 -5.21 -9.75 14.90
CA PRO A 36 -4.84 -9.26 13.59
C PRO A 36 -6.07 -8.78 12.79
N ARG A 37 -5.85 -7.76 12.00
CA ARG A 37 -6.83 -7.19 11.06
C ARG A 37 -6.22 -7.06 9.68
N VAL A 38 -7.02 -7.31 8.65
CA VAL A 38 -6.71 -6.97 7.26
C VAL A 38 -7.89 -6.22 6.68
N VAL A 39 -7.62 -5.08 6.05
CA VAL A 39 -8.64 -4.27 5.38
C VAL A 39 -8.12 -3.79 4.04
N VAL A 40 -9.01 -3.65 3.06
CA VAL A 40 -8.69 -2.99 1.81
C VAL A 40 -8.81 -1.48 2.02
N VAL A 41 -7.78 -0.75 1.63
CA VAL A 41 -7.69 0.71 1.78
C VAL A 41 -7.24 1.35 0.48
N GLY A 42 -7.69 2.58 0.21
CA GLY A 42 -7.06 3.42 -0.79
C GLY A 42 -5.69 3.89 -0.30
N TYR A 43 -4.73 3.99 -1.20
CA TYR A 43 -3.39 4.48 -0.87
C TYR A 43 -2.83 5.38 -1.97
N PHE A 44 -1.87 6.19 -1.57
CA PHE A 44 -1.01 6.95 -2.49
C PHE A 44 0.45 6.78 -2.08
N TRP A 45 1.32 6.48 -3.05
CA TRP A 45 2.77 6.46 -2.86
C TRP A 45 3.36 7.83 -3.17
N THR A 46 4.00 8.47 -2.20
CA THR A 46 4.57 9.83 -2.34
C THR A 46 5.97 9.84 -2.92
N GLY A 47 6.63 8.69 -3.02
CA GLY A 47 8.06 8.54 -3.26
C GLY A 47 8.86 8.22 -1.99
N GLU A 48 8.26 8.43 -0.82
CA GLU A 48 8.88 8.17 0.49
C GLU A 48 7.97 7.39 1.42
N GLU A 49 6.65 7.61 1.36
CA GLU A 49 5.65 7.03 2.25
C GLU A 49 4.43 6.53 1.48
N PHE A 50 3.82 5.47 1.99
CA PHE A 50 2.48 5.05 1.57
C PHE A 50 1.46 5.77 2.45
N VAL A 51 0.63 6.60 1.86
CA VAL A 51 -0.38 7.38 2.60
C VAL A 51 -1.75 6.75 2.43
N VAL A 52 -2.37 6.42 3.55
CA VAL A 52 -3.75 5.95 3.67
C VAL A 52 -4.55 7.03 4.42
N SER A 53 -5.76 7.29 3.99
CA SER A 53 -6.60 8.30 4.61
C SER A 53 -7.94 7.71 5.05
N THR A 54 -8.46 8.18 6.18
CA THR A 54 -9.70 7.66 6.75
C THR A 54 -10.42 8.71 7.61
N ALA A 55 -11.64 8.38 8.06
CA ALA A 55 -12.36 9.19 9.03
C ALA A 55 -11.70 9.08 10.43
N PRO A 56 -11.76 10.13 11.27
CA PRO A 56 -11.18 10.11 12.61
C PRO A 56 -11.72 9.00 13.53
N THR A 57 -12.96 8.56 13.29
CA THR A 57 -13.63 7.51 14.08
C THR A 57 -13.32 6.09 13.61
N ALA A 58 -12.54 5.91 12.55
CA ALA A 58 -12.22 4.59 12.04
C ALA A 58 -11.41 3.77 13.08
N PRO A 59 -11.75 2.48 13.31
CA PRO A 59 -11.11 1.65 14.35
C PRO A 59 -9.59 1.55 14.21
N LYS A 60 -9.07 1.61 12.98
CA LYS A 60 -7.63 1.56 12.70
C LYS A 60 -6.86 2.77 13.27
N VAL A 61 -7.52 3.91 13.47
CA VAL A 61 -6.87 5.13 14.00
C VAL A 61 -6.34 4.88 15.41
N ALA A 62 -7.19 4.42 16.33
CA ALA A 62 -6.78 4.09 17.70
C ALA A 62 -5.78 2.93 17.73
N ALA A 63 -5.99 1.91 16.91
CA ALA A 63 -5.11 0.74 16.84
C ALA A 63 -3.69 1.12 16.41
N LEU A 64 -3.55 1.91 15.35
CA LEU A 64 -2.26 2.34 14.80
C LEU A 64 -1.55 3.37 15.67
N SER A 65 -2.30 4.22 16.38
CA SER A 65 -1.73 5.13 17.38
C SER A 65 -1.08 4.37 18.55
N ALA A 66 -1.65 3.23 18.93
CA ALA A 66 -1.13 2.38 20.00
C ALA A 66 -0.04 1.41 19.51
N ARG A 67 -0.19 0.85 18.33
CA ARG A 67 0.71 -0.16 17.72
C ARG A 67 0.95 0.19 16.26
N PRO A 68 1.99 0.96 15.98
CA PRO A 68 2.22 1.54 14.65
C PRO A 68 2.81 0.57 13.62
N GLU A 69 3.19 -0.65 14.01
CA GLU A 69 3.75 -1.63 13.08
C GLU A 69 2.65 -2.21 12.18
N VAL A 70 2.90 -2.16 10.86
CA VAL A 70 1.94 -2.57 9.82
C VAL A 70 2.61 -3.36 8.72
N ALA A 71 1.77 -4.06 7.95
CA ALA A 71 2.16 -4.56 6.65
C ALA A 71 1.17 -4.11 5.59
N LEU A 72 1.67 -3.88 4.36
CA LEU A 72 0.87 -3.63 3.18
C LEU A 72 1.16 -4.70 2.14
N ALA A 73 0.12 -5.15 1.44
CA ALA A 73 0.24 -5.88 0.20
C ALA A 73 -0.46 -5.12 -0.92
N ILE A 74 0.24 -4.92 -2.03
CA ILE A 74 -0.27 -4.31 -3.26
C ILE A 74 -0.05 -5.33 -4.35
N ASP A 75 -1.10 -5.75 -5.02
CA ASP A 75 -1.07 -6.82 -5.99
C ASP A 75 -1.67 -6.40 -7.33
N GLY A 76 -1.31 -7.14 -8.36
CA GLY A 76 -1.80 -6.99 -9.73
C GLY A 76 -1.41 -8.18 -10.59
N GLY A 77 -1.95 -8.22 -11.79
CA GLY A 77 -1.78 -9.34 -12.72
C GLY A 77 -2.97 -10.31 -12.68
N ASP A 78 -3.41 -10.73 -13.86
CA ASP A 78 -4.67 -11.48 -14.03
C ASP A 78 -4.46 -13.01 -14.00
N THR A 79 -3.21 -13.46 -13.95
CA THR A 79 -2.88 -14.89 -13.98
C THR A 79 -1.80 -15.24 -12.95
N PRO A 80 -1.76 -16.51 -12.46
CA PRO A 80 -0.72 -16.93 -11.52
C PRO A 80 0.71 -16.75 -12.04
N THR A 81 0.91 -16.91 -13.35
CA THR A 81 2.23 -16.76 -14.00
C THR A 81 2.61 -15.30 -14.30
N GLY A 82 1.63 -14.39 -14.32
CA GLY A 82 1.84 -12.95 -14.50
C GLY A 82 1.58 -12.14 -13.23
N ALA A 83 1.42 -12.80 -12.09
CA ALA A 83 1.16 -12.13 -10.83
C ALA A 83 2.33 -11.24 -10.41
N ARG A 84 2.00 -10.04 -9.96
CA ARG A 84 2.94 -9.07 -9.38
C ARG A 84 2.46 -8.69 -8.00
N ALA A 85 3.36 -8.52 -7.07
CA ALA A 85 3.03 -8.08 -5.72
C ALA A 85 4.17 -7.30 -5.08
N LEU A 86 3.82 -6.22 -4.38
CA LEU A 86 4.66 -5.56 -3.41
C LEU A 86 4.23 -6.01 -2.01
N SER A 87 5.17 -6.56 -1.26
CA SER A 87 5.02 -6.85 0.16
C SER A 87 5.85 -5.85 0.94
N ILE A 88 5.19 -5.09 1.80
CA ILE A 88 5.78 -3.98 2.53
C ILE A 88 5.56 -4.20 4.03
N ARG A 89 6.58 -4.01 4.83
CA ARG A 89 6.48 -3.84 6.29
C ARG A 89 6.92 -2.44 6.62
N GLY A 90 6.16 -1.77 7.47
CA GLY A 90 6.44 -0.37 7.78
C GLY A 90 5.92 0.06 9.14
N ARG A 91 6.11 1.33 9.41
CA ARG A 91 5.64 1.98 10.62
C ARG A 91 4.70 3.12 10.25
N ALA A 92 3.51 3.10 10.84
CA ALA A 92 2.49 4.13 10.65
C ALA A 92 2.73 5.33 11.56
N SER A 93 2.51 6.53 11.01
CA SER A 93 2.33 7.78 11.73
C SER A 93 0.91 8.28 11.49
N VAL A 94 0.21 8.68 12.53
CA VAL A 94 -1.21 9.04 12.49
C VAL A 94 -1.35 10.52 12.80
N GLU A 95 -1.95 11.28 11.90
CA GLU A 95 -2.16 12.72 12.01
C GLU A 95 -3.60 13.08 11.66
N ILE A 96 -4.24 13.93 12.47
CA ILE A 96 -5.55 14.53 12.15
C ILE A 96 -5.29 15.77 11.31
N VAL A 97 -5.94 15.86 10.17
CA VAL A 97 -5.84 16.97 9.21
C VAL A 97 -7.18 17.65 9.07
N ASP A 98 -7.21 18.97 9.10
CA ASP A 98 -8.41 19.74 8.78
C ASP A 98 -8.72 19.63 7.28
N GLY A 99 -9.95 19.32 6.95
CA GLY A 99 -10.40 19.07 5.58
C GLY A 99 -9.95 17.71 5.05
N VAL A 100 -9.67 17.67 3.76
CA VAL A 100 -9.37 16.45 3.00
C VAL A 100 -7.87 16.31 2.79
N VAL A 101 -7.35 15.14 3.10
CA VAL A 101 -5.94 14.77 2.86
C VAL A 101 -5.64 14.81 1.35
N PRO A 102 -4.61 15.58 0.88
CA PRO A 102 -4.32 15.72 -0.55
C PRO A 102 -4.03 14.38 -1.25
N GLU A 103 -3.33 13.45 -0.59
CA GLU A 103 -3.00 12.14 -1.13
C GLU A 103 -4.24 11.26 -1.36
N TYR A 104 -5.32 11.48 -0.59
CA TYR A 104 -6.60 10.82 -0.81
C TYR A 104 -7.20 11.17 -2.18
N LEU A 105 -7.15 12.44 -2.54
CA LEU A 105 -7.58 12.92 -3.85
C LEU A 105 -6.62 12.50 -4.97
N ALA A 106 -5.32 12.49 -4.70
CA ALA A 106 -4.32 12.02 -5.65
C ALA A 106 -4.49 10.53 -6.00
N ALA A 107 -4.82 9.70 -5.02
CA ALA A 107 -5.13 8.29 -5.23
C ALA A 107 -6.36 8.09 -6.15
N ALA A 108 -7.42 8.89 -5.93
CA ALA A 108 -8.61 8.85 -6.79
C ALA A 108 -8.30 9.27 -8.23
N ARG A 109 -7.53 10.34 -8.41
CA ARG A 109 -7.14 10.85 -9.75
C ARG A 109 -6.29 9.87 -10.56
N LYS A 110 -5.59 8.94 -9.91
CA LYS A 110 -4.80 7.89 -10.56
C LYS A 110 -5.65 6.94 -11.40
N THR A 111 -6.86 6.64 -10.93
CA THR A 111 -7.70 5.55 -11.46
C THR A 111 -9.06 6.02 -11.95
N MET A 112 -9.41 7.28 -11.74
CA MET A 112 -10.69 7.87 -12.18
C MET A 112 -10.48 8.78 -13.37
N GLU A 113 -11.48 8.82 -14.26
CA GLU A 113 -11.55 9.84 -15.32
C GLU A 113 -11.66 11.24 -14.69
N PRO A 114 -11.14 12.30 -15.35
CA PRO A 114 -11.05 13.65 -14.77
C PRO A 114 -12.37 14.21 -14.23
N GLU A 115 -13.48 13.99 -14.95
CA GLU A 115 -14.81 14.45 -14.55
C GLU A 115 -15.30 13.72 -13.28
N ALA A 116 -15.12 12.40 -13.23
CA ALA A 116 -15.47 11.58 -12.07
C ALA A 116 -14.61 11.93 -10.86
N ALA A 117 -13.32 12.20 -11.06
CA ALA A 117 -12.41 12.63 -9.99
C ALA A 117 -12.81 14.01 -9.42
N ALA A 118 -13.25 14.94 -10.27
CA ALA A 118 -13.73 16.26 -9.83
C ALA A 118 -15.02 16.16 -9.00
N GLU A 119 -15.96 15.32 -9.42
CA GLU A 119 -17.20 15.08 -8.66
C GLU A 119 -16.91 14.35 -7.34
N PHE A 120 -16.00 13.37 -7.34
CA PHE A 120 -15.52 12.71 -6.14
C PHE A 120 -14.91 13.70 -5.16
N GLU A 121 -14.01 14.59 -5.62
CA GLU A 121 -13.40 15.63 -4.77
C GLU A 121 -14.44 16.53 -4.15
N LYS A 122 -15.42 17.00 -4.92
CA LYS A 122 -16.50 17.84 -4.41
C LYS A 122 -17.29 17.14 -3.30
N ASN A 123 -17.66 15.88 -3.51
CA ASN A 123 -18.42 15.10 -2.54
C ASN A 123 -17.62 14.83 -1.26
N VAL A 124 -16.35 14.50 -1.38
CA VAL A 124 -15.44 14.24 -0.25
C VAL A 124 -15.22 15.51 0.58
N ARG A 125 -15.01 16.67 -0.08
CA ARG A 125 -14.88 17.96 0.63
C ARG A 125 -16.16 18.38 1.35
N ALA A 126 -17.33 17.98 0.86
CA ALA A 126 -18.59 18.22 1.53
C ALA A 126 -18.85 17.24 2.70
N MET A 127 -18.23 16.06 2.68
CA MET A 127 -18.46 15.01 3.67
C MET A 127 -17.54 15.12 4.89
N TYR A 128 -16.28 15.57 4.71
CA TYR A 128 -15.26 15.53 5.75
C TYR A 128 -14.81 16.93 6.17
N ASP A 129 -15.10 17.30 7.42
CA ASP A 129 -14.49 18.46 8.07
C ASP A 129 -13.04 18.16 8.47
N GLN A 130 -12.76 16.92 8.83
CA GLN A 130 -11.44 16.41 9.17
C GLN A 130 -11.24 14.99 8.62
N MET A 131 -10.02 14.69 8.25
CA MET A 131 -9.56 13.33 7.93
C MET A 131 -8.33 12.97 8.77
N VAL A 132 -8.05 11.69 8.85
CA VAL A 132 -6.79 11.18 9.39
C VAL A 132 -5.89 10.77 8.25
N ARG A 133 -4.69 11.33 8.23
CA ARG A 133 -3.56 10.93 7.39
C ARG A 133 -2.75 9.85 8.13
N ILE A 134 -2.66 8.69 7.55
CA ILE A 134 -1.84 7.59 8.04
C ILE A 134 -0.68 7.43 7.07
N ALA A 135 0.49 7.94 7.45
CA ALA A 135 1.71 7.83 6.67
C ALA A 135 2.49 6.59 7.10
N ILE A 136 2.77 5.70 6.18
CA ILE A 136 3.47 4.45 6.42
C ILE A 136 4.85 4.54 5.78
N THR A 137 5.87 4.68 6.64
CA THR A 137 7.28 4.65 6.22
C THR A 137 7.72 3.20 6.07
N PRO A 138 8.12 2.76 4.86
CA PRO A 138 8.57 1.39 4.65
C PRO A 138 9.90 1.11 5.38
N ARG A 139 10.03 -0.09 5.97
CA ARG A 139 11.23 -0.60 6.64
C ARG A 139 11.73 -1.89 6.03
N TRP A 140 10.90 -2.53 5.24
CA TRP A 140 11.21 -3.71 4.48
C TRP A 140 10.26 -3.78 3.29
N VAL A 141 10.80 -4.04 2.09
CA VAL A 141 10.04 -4.16 0.84
C VAL A 141 10.57 -5.35 0.06
N ARG A 142 9.66 -6.08 -0.59
CA ARG A 142 9.98 -7.04 -1.65
C ARG A 142 8.98 -6.89 -2.78
N PHE A 143 9.50 -6.76 -3.97
CA PHE A 143 8.72 -6.82 -5.20
C PHE A 143 8.85 -8.20 -5.81
N TYR A 144 7.72 -8.83 -6.06
CA TYR A 144 7.58 -10.10 -6.75
C TYR A 144 6.98 -9.87 -8.13
N ASP A 145 7.55 -10.53 -9.14
CA ASP A 145 7.06 -10.54 -10.52
C ASP A 145 7.30 -11.94 -11.09
N PHE A 146 6.26 -12.75 -11.05
CA PHE A 146 6.35 -14.17 -11.46
C PHE A 146 6.65 -14.31 -12.95
N GLY A 147 6.17 -13.38 -13.78
CA GLY A 147 6.46 -13.34 -15.21
C GLY A 147 7.91 -12.99 -15.53
N ALA A 148 8.56 -12.21 -14.68
CA ALA A 148 9.98 -11.86 -14.78
C ALA A 148 10.91 -12.74 -13.94
N GLY A 149 10.40 -13.81 -13.33
CA GLY A 149 11.16 -14.73 -12.50
C GLY A 149 11.55 -14.19 -11.12
N ARG A 150 10.99 -13.06 -10.69
CA ARG A 150 11.19 -12.52 -9.33
C ARG A 150 10.23 -13.21 -8.35
N MET A 151 10.61 -14.43 -7.97
CA MET A 151 9.82 -15.29 -7.06
C MET A 151 10.39 -15.30 -5.65
N PRO A 152 9.60 -15.68 -4.63
CA PRO A 152 10.13 -16.00 -3.30
C PRO A 152 11.24 -17.05 -3.37
N ARG A 153 12.27 -16.89 -2.53
CA ARG A 153 13.46 -17.72 -2.55
C ARG A 153 13.16 -19.23 -2.49
N PHE A 154 12.23 -19.65 -1.66
CA PHE A 154 11.85 -21.07 -1.54
C PHE A 154 11.28 -21.66 -2.85
N LEU A 155 10.61 -20.85 -3.68
CA LEU A 155 10.13 -21.26 -5.00
C LEU A 155 11.26 -21.32 -6.02
N GLN A 156 12.24 -20.41 -5.93
CA GLN A 156 13.43 -20.45 -6.78
C GLN A 156 14.24 -21.73 -6.51
N GLU A 157 14.48 -22.04 -5.23
CA GLU A 157 15.19 -23.26 -4.81
C GLU A 157 14.48 -24.55 -5.30
N LEU A 158 13.14 -24.59 -5.24
CA LEU A 158 12.36 -25.72 -5.77
C LEU A 158 12.50 -25.85 -7.29
N SER A 159 12.51 -24.75 -8.03
CA SER A 159 12.65 -24.79 -9.48
C SER A 159 14.05 -25.26 -9.92
N GLU A 160 15.08 -24.89 -9.19
CA GLU A 160 16.48 -25.31 -9.44
C GLU A 160 16.68 -26.82 -9.18
N GLN A 161 16.06 -27.36 -8.11
CA GLN A 161 16.11 -28.79 -7.80
C GLN A 161 15.47 -29.63 -8.90
N ASN A 162 14.33 -29.20 -9.45
CA ASN A 162 13.61 -29.91 -10.51
C ASN A 162 14.30 -29.86 -11.88
N GLN A 163 15.25 -28.93 -12.10
CA GLN A 163 16.03 -28.82 -13.33
C GLN A 163 17.31 -29.66 -13.28
N SER A 164 17.66 -30.19 -12.09
CA SER A 164 18.89 -30.96 -11.86
C SER A 164 18.64 -32.46 -11.86
N GLU A 165 17.41 -32.93 -12.04
CA GLU A 165 16.99 -34.32 -12.27
C GLU A 165 16.70 -34.56 -13.77
#